data_0c069c4857a68f36bf204897637a6479
#
_entry.id   0c069c4857a68f36bf204897637a6479
#
_cell.length_a   1.000
_cell.length_b   1.000
_cell.length_c   1.000
_cell.angle_alpha   90.00
_cell.angle_beta   90.00
_cell.angle_gamma   90.00
#
_symmetry.space_group_name_H-M   'P 1'
#
loop_
_entity.id
_entity.type
_entity.pdbx_description
1 polymer ?
#
loop_
_entity_poly.entity_id
_entity_poly.type
_entity_poly.pdbx_seq_one_letter_code
_entity_poly.pdbx_strand_id
1 'polypeptide(L)'
;MFLNDSACNLASINLMKFVKDDGEFDVVSYKAAIRTLITAQEIIVDNASYPSEMIGKNSHAYRPLGLGYANLGALLMSRGLPYDSDAGRDYAGGADRADDRRGLRAVGAHRARSRRPVRRLREEP
;
A
#
# COMPACT_ATOMS: atom_id res chain seq x y z
N MET A 1 9.11 5.97 -10.34
CA MET A 1 9.33 4.51 -10.28
C MET A 1 10.83 4.26 -10.08
N PHE A 2 11.20 3.22 -9.40
CA PHE A 2 12.59 2.88 -9.07
C PHE A 2 13.25 1.96 -10.10
N LEU A 3 12.48 1.42 -11.04
CA LEU A 3 12.94 0.48 -12.06
C LEU A 3 12.49 0.96 -13.45
N ASN A 4 13.44 0.99 -14.42
CA ASN A 4 13.14 1.26 -15.81
C ASN A 4 12.34 0.11 -16.43
N ASP A 5 11.58 0.40 -17.47
CA ASP A 5 10.75 -0.57 -18.18
C ASP A 5 9.92 -1.44 -17.22
N SER A 6 9.17 -0.79 -16.34
CA SER A 6 8.24 -1.43 -15.42
C SER A 6 6.94 -0.64 -15.29
N ALA A 7 5.89 -1.30 -14.79
CA ALA A 7 4.63 -0.68 -14.44
C ALA A 7 4.38 -0.79 -12.94
N CYS A 8 3.62 0.14 -12.38
CA CYS A 8 3.27 0.17 -10.96
C CYS A 8 1.76 0.34 -10.79
N ASN A 9 1.13 -0.58 -10.08
CA ASN A 9 -0.27 -0.42 -9.67
C ASN A 9 -0.34 0.50 -8.47
N LEU A 10 -1.23 1.48 -8.53
CA LEU A 10 -1.37 2.51 -7.49
C LEU A 10 -2.78 2.49 -6.89
N ALA A 11 -2.86 2.65 -5.57
CA ALA A 11 -4.10 2.88 -4.85
C ALA A 11 -3.88 3.85 -3.69
N SER A 12 -4.93 4.57 -3.30
CA SER A 12 -4.92 5.44 -2.12
C SER A 12 -6.20 5.24 -1.31
N ILE A 13 -6.04 5.03 -0.02
CA ILE A 13 -7.14 4.80 0.92
C ILE A 13 -7.59 6.15 1.50
N ASN A 14 -8.88 6.46 1.39
CA ASN A 14 -9.44 7.64 2.02
C ASN A 14 -9.61 7.43 3.53
N LEU A 15 -8.75 8.05 4.35
CA LEU A 15 -8.76 7.90 5.81
C LEU A 15 -10.08 8.34 6.45
N MET A 16 -10.77 9.35 5.90
CA MET A 16 -12.03 9.83 6.45
C MET A 16 -13.15 8.78 6.44
N LYS A 17 -13.05 7.75 5.59
CA LYS A 17 -14.04 6.66 5.53
C LYS A 17 -13.91 5.66 6.69
N PHE A 18 -12.87 5.79 7.50
CA PHE A 18 -12.61 4.96 8.67
C PHE A 18 -12.80 5.71 10.00
N VAL A 19 -13.38 6.90 9.94
CA VAL A 19 -13.83 7.62 11.14
C VAL A 19 -15.25 7.16 11.46
N LYS A 20 -15.45 6.62 12.64
CA LYS A 20 -16.75 6.17 13.15
C LYS A 20 -17.61 7.35 13.61
N ASP A 21 -18.90 7.11 13.86
CA ASP A 21 -19.84 8.11 14.34
C ASP A 21 -19.46 8.68 15.72
N ASP A 22 -18.79 7.88 16.55
CA ASP A 22 -18.23 8.30 17.85
C ASP A 22 -16.94 9.14 17.71
N GLY A 23 -16.49 9.34 16.48
CA GLY A 23 -15.27 10.04 16.15
C GLY A 23 -14.01 9.17 16.21
N GLU A 24 -14.03 7.96 16.72
CA GLU A 24 -12.85 7.08 16.76
C GLU A 24 -12.46 6.56 15.37
N PHE A 25 -11.16 6.29 15.20
CA PHE A 25 -10.65 5.72 13.94
C PHE A 25 -10.76 4.20 13.93
N ASP A 26 -11.45 3.63 12.95
CA ASP A 26 -11.61 2.19 12.80
C ASP A 26 -10.34 1.53 12.23
N VAL A 27 -9.40 1.29 13.11
CA VAL A 27 -8.14 0.62 12.77
C VAL A 27 -8.35 -0.80 12.23
N VAL A 28 -9.41 -1.49 12.65
CA VAL A 28 -9.67 -2.87 12.22
C VAL A 28 -10.09 -2.90 10.77
N SER A 29 -11.09 -2.11 10.39
CA SER A 29 -11.56 -1.99 9.01
C SER A 29 -10.48 -1.40 8.10
N TYR A 30 -9.72 -0.40 8.57
CA TYR A 30 -8.59 0.17 7.83
C TYR A 30 -7.54 -0.90 7.50
N LYS A 31 -7.12 -1.70 8.48
CA LYS A 31 -6.18 -2.82 8.26
C LYS A 31 -6.74 -3.90 7.33
N ALA A 32 -8.04 -4.15 7.35
CA ALA A 32 -8.69 -5.07 6.43
C ALA A 32 -8.65 -4.53 4.98
N ALA A 33 -8.95 -3.23 4.80
CA ALA A 33 -8.88 -2.56 3.51
C ALA A 33 -7.46 -2.60 2.90
N ILE A 34 -6.42 -2.30 3.70
CA ILE A 34 -5.01 -2.42 3.29
C ILE A 34 -4.72 -3.81 2.76
N ARG A 35 -5.10 -4.85 3.51
CA ARG A 35 -4.86 -6.24 3.10
C ARG A 35 -5.56 -6.58 1.79
N THR A 36 -6.81 -6.16 1.63
CA THR A 36 -7.59 -6.40 0.43
C THR A 36 -6.97 -5.71 -0.78
N LEU A 37 -6.61 -4.43 -0.64
CA LEU A 37 -6.03 -3.65 -1.73
C LEU A 37 -4.65 -4.19 -2.17
N ILE A 38 -3.77 -4.51 -1.23
CA ILE A 38 -2.47 -5.10 -1.56
C ILE A 38 -2.66 -6.46 -2.26
N THR A 39 -3.60 -7.28 -1.82
CA THR A 39 -3.90 -8.54 -2.49
C THR A 39 -4.45 -8.31 -3.90
N ALA A 40 -5.36 -7.35 -4.07
CA ALA A 40 -5.89 -6.99 -5.38
C ALA A 40 -4.80 -6.46 -6.32
N GLN A 41 -3.93 -5.57 -5.85
CA GLN A 41 -2.80 -5.05 -6.63
C GLN A 41 -1.83 -6.16 -7.05
N GLU A 42 -1.56 -7.12 -6.18
CA GLU A 42 -0.71 -8.28 -6.46
C GLU A 42 -1.32 -9.19 -7.54
N ILE A 43 -2.64 -9.40 -7.50
CA ILE A 43 -3.39 -10.15 -8.53
C ILE A 43 -3.34 -9.41 -9.87
N ILE A 44 -3.50 -8.09 -9.86
CA ILE A 44 -3.45 -7.26 -11.07
C ILE A 44 -2.09 -7.38 -11.77
N VAL A 45 -0.98 -7.43 -11.05
CA VAL A 45 0.35 -7.61 -11.66
C VAL A 45 0.40 -8.88 -12.52
N ASP A 46 -0.19 -9.97 -12.07
CA ASP A 46 -0.19 -11.25 -12.81
C ASP A 46 -1.17 -11.28 -13.99
N ASN A 47 -2.27 -10.51 -13.92
CA ASN A 47 -3.35 -10.56 -14.90
C ASN A 47 -3.42 -9.34 -15.84
N ALA A 48 -2.57 -8.33 -15.62
CA ALA A 48 -2.53 -7.14 -16.48
C ALA A 48 -1.85 -7.43 -17.82
N SER A 49 -2.29 -6.71 -18.85
CA SER A 49 -1.59 -6.62 -20.12
C SER A 49 -0.61 -5.44 -20.08
N TYR A 50 0.58 -5.65 -20.60
CA TYR A 50 1.64 -4.65 -20.62
C TYR A 50 1.96 -4.21 -22.04
N PRO A 51 2.32 -2.93 -22.27
CA PRO A 51 2.53 -2.38 -23.60
C PRO A 51 3.78 -2.93 -24.31
N SER A 52 4.74 -3.49 -23.57
CA SER A 52 5.90 -4.18 -24.15
C SER A 52 6.27 -5.42 -23.34
N GLU A 53 6.96 -6.35 -23.99
CA GLU A 53 7.44 -7.60 -23.35
C GLU A 53 8.40 -7.30 -22.17
N MET A 54 9.28 -6.30 -22.32
CA MET A 54 10.23 -5.92 -21.26
C MET A 54 9.51 -5.40 -20.04
N ILE A 55 8.50 -4.52 -20.22
CA ILE A 55 7.68 -3.99 -19.11
C ILE A 55 6.96 -5.15 -18.42
N GLY A 56 6.37 -6.08 -19.18
CA GLY A 56 5.73 -7.26 -18.61
C GLY A 56 6.69 -8.11 -17.78
N LYS A 57 7.85 -8.43 -18.35
CA LYS A 57 8.89 -9.23 -17.68
C LYS A 57 9.37 -8.59 -16.37
N ASN A 58 9.70 -7.30 -16.40
CA ASN A 58 10.15 -6.58 -15.22
C ASN A 58 9.04 -6.43 -14.17
N SER A 59 7.81 -6.10 -14.60
CA SER A 59 6.67 -5.97 -13.68
C SER A 59 6.35 -7.28 -12.97
N HIS A 60 6.38 -8.41 -13.65
CA HIS A 60 6.19 -9.72 -13.04
C HIS A 60 7.36 -10.13 -12.12
N ALA A 61 8.60 -9.78 -12.49
CA ALA A 61 9.78 -10.13 -11.69
C ALA A 61 9.88 -9.31 -10.40
N TYR A 62 9.69 -8.00 -10.49
CA TYR A 62 9.92 -7.06 -9.38
C TYR A 62 8.64 -6.60 -8.67
N ARG A 63 7.48 -6.75 -9.31
CA ARG A 63 6.14 -6.49 -8.76
C ARG A 63 5.99 -5.10 -8.11
N PRO A 64 6.19 -4.00 -8.85
CA PRO A 64 6.07 -2.67 -8.26
C PRO A 64 4.61 -2.38 -7.88
N LEU A 65 4.37 -2.08 -6.61
CA LEU A 65 3.08 -1.72 -6.04
C LEU A 65 3.21 -0.41 -5.26
N GLY A 66 2.21 0.44 -5.35
CA GLY A 66 2.10 1.64 -4.54
C GLY A 66 0.75 1.69 -3.83
N LEU A 67 0.78 1.67 -2.51
CA LEU A 67 -0.41 1.89 -1.67
C LEU A 67 -0.13 3.03 -0.71
N GLY A 68 -0.96 4.05 -0.76
CA GLY A 68 -0.90 5.19 0.13
C GLY A 68 -2.25 5.51 0.74
N TYR A 69 -2.38 6.70 1.27
CA TYR A 69 -3.64 7.21 1.79
C TYR A 69 -3.87 8.68 1.37
N ALA A 70 -5.12 9.10 1.46
CA ALA A 70 -5.58 10.45 1.20
C ALA A 70 -6.35 11.00 2.40
N ASN A 71 -6.50 12.33 2.44
CA ASN A 71 -7.28 13.04 3.46
C ASN A 71 -6.70 12.99 4.89
N LEU A 72 -5.37 12.82 5.05
CA LEU A 72 -4.74 12.96 6.36
C LEU A 72 -5.00 14.34 6.97
N GLY A 73 -4.86 15.42 6.19
CA GLY A 73 -5.13 16.77 6.66
C GLY A 73 -6.57 16.94 7.13
N ALA A 74 -7.55 16.41 6.39
CA ALA A 74 -8.95 16.44 6.80
C ALA A 74 -9.21 15.64 8.08
N LEU A 75 -8.55 14.49 8.23
CA LEU A 75 -8.62 13.68 9.45
C LEU A 75 -8.07 14.41 10.66
N LEU A 76 -6.92 15.07 10.55
CA LEU A 76 -6.34 15.87 11.62
C LEU A 76 -7.23 17.07 11.98
N MET A 77 -7.75 17.78 10.99
CA MET A 77 -8.69 18.89 11.21
C MET A 77 -9.96 18.44 11.92
N SER A 78 -10.53 17.29 11.56
CA SER A 78 -11.70 16.72 12.24
C SER A 78 -11.44 16.40 13.73
N ARG A 79 -10.18 16.23 14.10
CA ARG A 79 -9.70 16.01 15.47
C ARG A 79 -9.29 17.29 16.20
N GLY A 80 -9.34 18.44 15.54
CA GLY A 80 -8.83 19.68 16.07
C GLY A 80 -7.30 19.69 16.24
N LEU A 81 -6.58 18.83 15.49
CA LEU A 81 -5.13 18.75 15.53
C LEU A 81 -4.54 19.60 14.41
N PRO A 82 -3.66 20.58 14.72
CA PRO A 82 -2.92 21.30 13.70
C PRO A 82 -2.03 20.33 12.91
N TYR A 83 -1.97 20.50 11.58
CA TYR A 83 -1.15 19.65 10.71
C TYR A 83 0.34 19.70 11.10
N ASP A 84 0.84 20.90 11.39
CA ASP A 84 2.20 21.13 11.86
C ASP A 84 2.27 21.19 13.39
N SER A 85 2.00 20.07 14.04
CA SER A 85 2.10 19.88 15.49
C SER A 85 2.67 18.51 15.83
N ASP A 86 3.27 18.37 17.02
CA ASP A 86 3.77 17.08 17.49
C ASP A 86 2.63 16.06 17.61
N ALA A 87 1.49 16.45 18.14
CA ALA A 87 0.31 15.60 18.22
C ALA A 87 -0.21 15.16 16.86
N GLY A 88 -0.19 16.05 15.85
CA GLY A 88 -0.54 15.73 14.47
C GLY A 88 0.44 14.73 13.85
N ARG A 89 1.74 14.93 14.06
CA ARG A 89 2.79 14.02 13.58
C ARG A 89 2.71 12.64 14.23
N ASP A 90 2.46 12.55 15.52
CA ASP A 90 2.31 11.29 16.25
C ASP A 90 1.08 10.51 15.77
N TYR A 91 -0.03 11.21 15.54
CA TYR A 91 -1.25 10.62 15.02
C TYR A 91 -1.04 10.07 13.60
N ALA A 92 -0.42 10.86 12.72
CA ALA A 92 -0.09 10.46 11.35
C ALA A 92 0.87 9.25 11.34
N GLY A 93 1.93 9.27 12.15
CA GLY A 93 2.87 8.16 12.27
C GLY A 93 2.25 6.87 12.81
N GLY A 94 1.15 6.96 13.56
CA GLY A 94 0.35 5.80 13.96
C GLY A 94 -0.39 5.16 12.79
N ALA A 95 -0.98 5.96 11.91
CA ALA A 95 -1.66 5.51 10.70
C ALA A 95 -0.68 4.88 9.70
N ASP A 96 0.46 5.53 9.47
CA ASP A 96 1.52 5.08 8.57
C ASP A 96 2.10 3.71 8.99
N ARG A 97 2.44 3.54 10.27
CA ARG A 97 2.90 2.25 10.82
C ARG A 97 1.89 1.12 10.66
N ALA A 98 0.59 1.43 10.68
CA ALA A 98 -0.45 0.44 10.46
C ALA A 98 -0.48 -0.02 9.00
N ASP A 99 -0.25 0.90 8.07
CA ASP A 99 -0.18 0.63 6.63
C ASP A 99 1.00 -0.29 6.28
N ASP A 100 2.22 0.10 6.60
CA ASP A 100 3.44 -0.64 6.27
C ASP A 100 3.43 -2.10 6.74
N ARG A 101 3.12 -2.32 8.01
CA ARG A 101 3.17 -3.67 8.59
C ARG A 101 2.18 -4.63 7.98
N ARG A 102 1.02 -4.16 7.54
CA ARG A 102 -0.03 -5.01 6.97
C ARG A 102 0.16 -5.24 5.49
N GLY A 103 0.60 -4.23 4.75
CA GLY A 103 0.95 -4.36 3.34
C GLY A 103 1.99 -5.45 3.12
N LEU A 104 3.13 -5.36 3.81
CA LEU A 104 4.21 -6.33 3.73
C LEU A 104 3.78 -7.76 4.11
N ARG A 105 2.93 -7.93 5.14
CA ARG A 105 2.41 -9.24 5.52
C ARG A 105 1.46 -9.82 4.48
N ALA A 106 0.61 -9.01 3.87
CA ALA A 106 -0.32 -9.46 2.83
C ALA A 106 0.42 -9.97 1.59
N VAL A 107 1.43 -9.24 1.12
CA VAL A 107 2.29 -9.65 0.00
C VAL A 107 3.02 -10.96 0.31
N GLY A 108 3.62 -11.07 1.49
CA GLY A 108 4.31 -12.28 1.93
C GLY A 108 3.38 -13.51 1.96
N ALA A 109 2.15 -13.36 2.46
CA ALA A 109 1.17 -14.43 2.50
C ALA A 109 0.70 -14.87 1.10
N HIS A 110 0.50 -13.89 0.19
CA HIS A 110 0.13 -14.19 -1.20
C HIS A 110 1.25 -14.95 -1.93
N ARG A 111 2.49 -14.47 -1.82
CA ARG A 111 3.66 -15.13 -2.42
C ARG A 111 3.87 -16.56 -1.92
N ALA A 112 3.68 -16.80 -0.64
CA ALA A 112 3.74 -18.15 -0.07
C ALA A 112 2.72 -19.10 -0.69
N ARG A 113 1.51 -18.60 -0.99
CA ARG A 113 0.45 -19.38 -1.64
C ARG A 113 0.71 -19.63 -3.12
N SER A 114 1.28 -18.65 -3.84
CA SER A 114 1.51 -18.74 -5.29
C SER A 114 2.73 -19.59 -5.66
N ARG A 115 3.52 -20.07 -4.69
CA ARG A 115 4.75 -20.89 -4.89
C ARG A 115 5.75 -20.33 -5.91
N ARG A 116 5.69 -19.04 -6.23
CA ARG A 116 6.66 -18.40 -7.11
C ARG A 116 7.86 -17.93 -6.31
N PRO A 117 9.09 -18.42 -6.60
CA PRO A 117 10.28 -17.94 -5.92
C PRO A 117 10.51 -16.47 -6.30
N VAL A 118 10.67 -15.62 -5.30
CA VAL A 118 11.18 -14.26 -5.50
C VAL A 118 12.60 -14.41 -6.04
N ARG A 119 12.84 -14.02 -7.30
CA ARG A 119 14.21 -13.86 -7.79
C ARG A 119 14.90 -12.84 -6.90
N ARG A 120 15.95 -13.27 -6.23
CA ARG A 120 16.75 -12.40 -5.37
C ARG A 120 17.36 -11.28 -6.21
N LEU A 121 17.28 -10.05 -5.70
CA LEU A 121 17.93 -8.83 -6.22
C LEU A 121 19.48 -8.91 -6.29
N ARG A 122 20.05 -10.08 -6.38
CA ARG A 122 21.51 -10.32 -6.28
C ARG A 122 22.22 -10.49 -7.62
N GLU A 123 21.64 -10.11 -8.72
CA GLU A 123 22.30 -10.17 -10.03
C GLU A 123 22.15 -8.85 -10.79
N GLU A 124 22.66 -7.77 -10.21
CA GLU A 124 23.10 -6.61 -10.99
C GLU A 124 24.61 -6.49 -10.85
N PRO A 125 25.36 -6.39 -11.99
CA PRO A 125 26.80 -6.16 -11.98
C PRO A 125 27.14 -4.75 -11.47
#